data_507be8953a7029a6a1c6aef7321f7b46
#
_entry.id   507be8953a7029a6a1c6aef7321f7b46
#
_cell.length_a   1.000
_cell.length_b   1.000
_cell.length_c   1.000
_cell.angle_alpha   90.00
_cell.angle_beta   90.00
_cell.angle_gamma   90.00
#
_symmetry.space_group_name_H-M   'P 1'
#
loop_
_entity.id
_entity.type
_entity.pdbx_description
1 polymer ?
#
loop_
_entity_poly.entity_id
_entity_poly.type
_entity_poly.pdbx_seq_one_letter_code
_entity_poly.pdbx_strand_id
1 'polypeptide(L)'
;QSQCYAMRSDSIYKWWNRLEEPQETFAAGYWVHTFDKLLPAEVYGEKHPEYYAYFNGKRHPGKASQWCLTNPDVFEIVSQRIDSIFKANPDKKLICVSQNDGNYTNCTCENCRKIDEEEGALSGSMIYFLNKLAARFPDKEFATLAYLYTMNPPKHIKPLPNVTVMLCDIDCEREVSLTENASGRQFMKALEGWSQISDNLFVWDYGINFDNYLSPFPNFHILQDN
;
A
#
# COMPACT_ATOMS: atom_id res chain seq x y z
N GLN A 1 17.24 -12.02 -3.16
CA GLN A 1 18.67 -12.27 -3.47
C GLN A 1 18.91 -13.65 -4.05
N SER A 2 18.39 -14.74 -3.49
CA SER A 2 18.61 -16.10 -4.01
C SER A 2 18.01 -16.33 -5.41
N GLN A 3 16.85 -15.77 -5.71
CA GLN A 3 16.24 -15.85 -7.04
C GLN A 3 17.05 -15.07 -8.10
N CYS A 4 17.52 -13.88 -7.74
CA CYS A 4 18.37 -13.08 -8.61
C CYS A 4 19.66 -13.81 -8.97
N TYR A 5 20.25 -14.53 -8.02
CA TYR A 5 21.46 -15.33 -8.28
C TYR A 5 21.18 -16.51 -9.20
N ALA A 6 20.12 -17.26 -8.94
CA ALA A 6 19.75 -18.41 -9.78
C ALA A 6 19.39 -18.02 -11.21
N MET A 7 18.81 -16.84 -11.41
CA MET A 7 18.43 -16.29 -12.72
C MET A 7 19.52 -15.41 -13.35
N ARG A 8 20.70 -15.32 -12.74
CA ARG A 8 21.79 -14.41 -13.16
C ARG A 8 21.36 -12.94 -13.26
N SER A 9 20.38 -12.52 -12.50
CA SER A 9 19.95 -11.11 -12.43
C SER A 9 20.87 -10.31 -11.51
N ASP A 10 22.16 -10.27 -11.84
CA ASP A 10 23.13 -9.37 -11.23
C ASP A 10 22.95 -7.92 -11.73
N SER A 11 23.72 -7.00 -11.18
CA SER A 11 23.63 -5.57 -11.51
C SER A 11 23.80 -5.29 -13.01
N ILE A 12 24.66 -6.05 -13.70
CA ILE A 12 24.90 -5.91 -15.13
C ILE A 12 23.68 -6.39 -15.91
N TYR A 13 23.13 -7.53 -15.54
CA TYR A 13 21.93 -8.08 -16.18
C TYR A 13 20.72 -7.15 -16.02
N LYS A 14 20.50 -6.62 -14.81
CA LYS A 14 19.45 -5.64 -14.53
C LYS A 14 19.63 -4.38 -15.37
N TRP A 15 20.83 -3.81 -15.38
CA TRP A 15 21.15 -2.63 -16.18
C TRP A 15 20.95 -2.86 -17.69
N TRP A 16 21.44 -3.97 -18.20
CA TRP A 16 21.30 -4.30 -19.61
C TRP A 16 19.85 -4.47 -20.04
N ASN A 17 19.04 -5.13 -19.22
CA ASN A 17 17.62 -5.37 -19.50
C ASN A 17 16.71 -4.22 -19.01
N ARG A 18 17.27 -3.14 -18.48
CA ARG A 18 16.54 -2.00 -17.92
C ARG A 18 15.53 -2.42 -16.86
N LEU A 19 15.92 -3.38 -16.02
CA LEU A 19 15.12 -3.85 -14.89
C LEU A 19 15.40 -2.95 -13.68
N GLU A 20 14.35 -2.35 -13.15
CA GLU A 20 14.40 -1.58 -11.93
C GLU A 20 13.85 -2.41 -10.76
N GLU A 21 14.49 -2.30 -9.61
CA GLU A 21 13.91 -2.81 -8.38
C GLU A 21 13.10 -1.69 -7.73
N PRO A 22 11.77 -1.84 -7.56
CA PRO A 22 10.94 -0.77 -7.00
C PRO A 22 11.48 -0.25 -5.66
N GLN A 23 11.99 -1.13 -4.81
CA GLN A 23 12.55 -0.77 -3.51
C GLN A 23 13.77 0.18 -3.60
N GLU A 24 14.50 0.20 -4.71
CA GLU A 24 15.63 1.13 -4.91
C GLU A 24 15.15 2.57 -5.19
N THR A 25 13.91 2.73 -5.68
CA THR A 25 13.28 4.02 -5.95
C THR A 25 12.84 4.70 -4.65
N PHE A 26 12.48 3.90 -3.64
CA PHE A 26 11.93 4.38 -2.39
C PHE A 26 13.01 4.72 -1.36
N ALA A 27 12.81 5.80 -0.60
CA ALA A 27 13.72 6.22 0.46
C ALA A 27 13.95 5.07 1.46
N ALA A 28 15.21 4.73 1.72
CA ALA A 28 15.65 3.65 2.60
C ALA A 28 14.97 2.28 2.32
N GLY A 29 14.50 2.04 1.10
CA GLY A 29 13.80 0.81 0.75
C GLY A 29 12.42 0.64 1.41
N TYR A 30 11.78 1.75 1.82
CA TYR A 30 10.39 1.74 2.31
C TYR A 30 9.43 1.59 1.14
N TRP A 31 9.36 0.36 0.64
CA TRP A 31 8.48 -0.10 -0.42
C TRP A 31 7.09 -0.46 0.16
N VAL A 32 6.53 -1.59 0.05
CA VAL A 32 5.18 -1.95 0.53
C VAL A 32 5.18 -2.46 1.97
N HIS A 33 3.99 -2.49 2.62
CA HIS A 33 3.79 -3.02 3.98
C HIS A 33 4.73 -2.37 5.00
N THR A 34 4.66 -1.04 5.10
CA THR A 34 5.64 -0.26 5.84
C THR A 34 5.23 0.09 7.27
N PHE A 35 4.00 -0.23 7.67
CA PHE A 35 3.50 0.14 8.99
C PHE A 35 4.38 -0.37 10.13
N ASP A 36 4.76 -1.65 10.12
CA ASP A 36 5.66 -2.20 11.16
C ASP A 36 7.03 -1.52 11.20
N LYS A 37 7.52 -1.06 10.04
CA LYS A 37 8.82 -0.38 9.95
C LYS A 37 8.75 1.06 10.44
N LEU A 38 7.63 1.75 10.22
CA LEU A 38 7.41 3.14 10.59
C LEU A 38 6.97 3.30 12.04
N LEU A 39 6.17 2.39 12.56
CA LEU A 39 5.67 2.39 13.94
C LEU A 39 5.70 0.97 14.52
N PRO A 40 6.89 0.44 14.87
CA PRO A 40 7.05 -0.94 15.32
C PRO A 40 6.34 -1.20 16.65
N ALA A 41 5.51 -2.25 16.69
CA ALA A 41 4.72 -2.60 17.87
C ALA A 41 5.58 -3.09 19.04
N GLU A 42 6.77 -3.60 18.77
CA GLU A 42 7.75 -3.97 19.81
C GLU A 42 8.23 -2.76 20.63
N VAL A 43 8.18 -1.56 20.03
CA VAL A 43 8.61 -0.31 20.69
C VAL A 43 7.45 0.37 21.40
N TYR A 44 6.29 0.43 20.78
CA TYR A 44 5.16 1.25 21.23
C TYR A 44 4.00 0.42 21.78
N GLY A 45 3.83 -0.82 21.36
CA GLY A 45 2.58 -1.57 21.54
C GLY A 45 2.19 -1.82 22.99
N GLU A 46 3.15 -2.06 23.88
CA GLU A 46 2.89 -2.31 25.32
C GLU A 46 2.41 -1.04 26.04
N LYS A 47 3.05 0.11 25.73
CA LYS A 47 2.77 1.39 26.42
C LYS A 47 1.65 2.16 25.76
N HIS A 48 1.46 1.99 24.48
CA HIS A 48 0.55 2.76 23.63
C HIS A 48 -0.30 1.84 22.72
N PRO A 49 -1.11 0.95 23.30
CA PRO A 49 -1.97 0.07 22.49
C PRO A 49 -2.97 0.86 21.63
N GLU A 50 -3.32 2.09 22.01
CA GLU A 50 -4.20 2.99 21.26
C GLU A 50 -3.65 3.45 19.92
N TYR A 51 -2.37 3.26 19.64
CA TYR A 51 -1.77 3.55 18.34
C TYR A 51 -2.14 2.52 17.28
N TYR A 52 -2.54 1.33 17.71
CA TYR A 52 -2.85 0.20 16.83
C TYR A 52 -4.35 0.02 16.65
N ALA A 53 -4.70 -0.73 15.63
CA ALA A 53 -6.08 -0.96 15.23
C ALA A 53 -6.95 -1.49 16.38
N TYR A 54 -8.15 -0.94 16.47
CA TYR A 54 -9.21 -1.41 17.35
C TYR A 54 -10.22 -2.21 16.52
N PHE A 55 -10.40 -3.46 16.83
CA PHE A 55 -11.45 -4.32 16.26
C PHE A 55 -11.78 -5.44 17.24
N ASN A 56 -12.96 -6.06 17.08
CA ASN A 56 -13.44 -7.10 18.00
C ASN A 56 -13.36 -6.70 19.49
N GLY A 57 -13.69 -5.43 19.80
CA GLY A 57 -13.79 -4.94 21.16
C GLY A 57 -12.47 -4.60 21.88
N LYS A 58 -11.30 -4.69 21.19
CA LYS A 58 -10.00 -4.38 21.79
C LYS A 58 -8.98 -3.83 20.79
N ARG A 59 -7.89 -3.25 21.31
CA ARG A 59 -6.71 -2.87 20.54
C ARG A 59 -5.82 -4.09 20.28
N HIS A 60 -5.17 -4.11 19.13
CA HIS A 60 -4.35 -5.21 18.68
C HIS A 60 -2.93 -4.75 18.34
N PRO A 61 -2.11 -4.34 19.33
CA PRO A 61 -0.70 -4.09 19.09
C PRO A 61 0.04 -5.42 18.85
N GLY A 62 0.90 -5.47 17.84
CA GLY A 62 1.67 -6.66 17.52
C GLY A 62 2.28 -6.58 16.14
N LYS A 63 3.06 -7.59 15.79
CA LYS A 63 3.61 -7.71 14.45
C LYS A 63 2.48 -7.81 13.42
N ALA A 64 2.63 -7.10 12.32
CA ALA A 64 1.63 -6.96 11.27
C ALA A 64 0.31 -6.28 11.68
N SER A 65 0.29 -5.59 12.82
CA SER A 65 -0.88 -4.79 13.24
C SER A 65 -1.08 -3.59 12.33
N GLN A 66 -2.35 -3.28 12.04
CA GLN A 66 -2.70 -2.01 11.41
C GLN A 66 -2.69 -0.87 12.44
N TRP A 67 -2.64 0.37 11.97
CA TRP A 67 -2.65 1.55 12.84
C TRP A 67 -4.06 2.08 13.08
N CYS A 68 -4.18 2.90 14.14
CA CYS A 68 -5.27 3.83 14.30
C CYS A 68 -4.96 5.12 13.53
N LEU A 69 -5.44 5.21 12.29
CA LEU A 69 -5.11 6.29 11.35
C LEU A 69 -5.65 7.67 11.74
N THR A 70 -6.54 7.73 12.74
CA THR A 70 -7.07 8.98 13.31
C THR A 70 -6.39 9.40 14.60
N ASN A 71 -5.45 8.60 15.11
CA ASN A 71 -4.71 8.94 16.32
C ASN A 71 -3.66 10.03 16.01
N PRO A 72 -3.68 11.19 16.71
CA PRO A 72 -2.76 12.29 16.43
C PRO A 72 -1.30 11.95 16.75
N ASP A 73 -1.04 11.16 17.79
CA ASP A 73 0.31 10.78 18.17
C ASP A 73 0.95 9.86 17.12
N VAL A 74 0.16 8.94 16.53
CA VAL A 74 0.61 8.10 15.40
C VAL A 74 1.06 8.99 14.24
N PHE A 75 0.27 10.01 13.90
CA PHE A 75 0.62 10.95 12.85
C PHE A 75 1.94 11.68 13.16
N GLU A 76 2.13 12.18 14.37
CA GLU A 76 3.35 12.92 14.73
C GLU A 76 4.59 12.01 14.75
N ILE A 77 4.50 10.82 15.34
CA ILE A 77 5.62 9.86 15.37
C ILE A 77 6.03 9.44 13.96
N VAL A 78 5.04 9.08 13.13
CA VAL A 78 5.29 8.67 11.75
C VAL A 78 5.88 9.81 10.93
N SER A 79 5.37 11.04 11.09
CA SER A 79 5.91 12.23 10.42
C SER A 79 7.36 12.49 10.77
N GLN A 80 7.72 12.43 12.06
CA GLN A 80 9.10 12.63 12.52
C GLN A 80 10.04 11.54 11.98
N ARG A 81 9.57 10.30 11.91
CA ARG A 81 10.34 9.20 11.36
C ARG A 81 10.56 9.35 9.85
N ILE A 82 9.54 9.76 9.11
CA ILE A 82 9.62 10.04 7.67
C ILE A 82 10.59 11.19 7.40
N ASP A 83 10.53 12.26 8.17
CA ASP A 83 11.48 13.39 8.08
C ASP A 83 12.94 12.91 8.27
N SER A 84 13.17 12.07 9.27
CA SER A 84 14.48 11.48 9.54
C SER A 84 14.96 10.57 8.39
N ILE A 85 14.05 9.79 7.78
CA ILE A 85 14.35 8.93 6.63
C ILE A 85 14.77 9.79 5.43
N PHE A 86 14.03 10.83 5.10
CA PHE A 86 14.38 11.72 3.98
C PHE A 86 15.65 12.51 4.23
N LYS A 87 15.93 12.95 5.45
CA LYS A 87 17.20 13.58 5.80
C LYS A 87 18.40 12.65 5.64
N ALA A 88 18.23 11.37 5.94
CA ALA A 88 19.26 10.35 5.73
C ALA A 88 19.39 9.90 4.26
N ASN A 89 18.41 10.18 3.41
CA ASN A 89 18.37 9.82 1.98
C ASN A 89 17.98 11.05 1.15
N PRO A 90 18.85 12.07 1.06
CA PRO A 90 18.50 13.37 0.46
C PRO A 90 18.25 13.31 -1.05
N ASP A 91 18.75 12.29 -1.73
CA ASP A 91 18.54 12.01 -3.15
C ASP A 91 17.18 11.39 -3.45
N LYS A 92 16.46 10.92 -2.43
CA LYS A 92 15.16 10.28 -2.55
C LYS A 92 14.02 11.25 -2.25
N LYS A 93 12.93 11.08 -3.00
CA LYS A 93 11.70 11.87 -2.81
C LYS A 93 10.50 11.01 -2.46
N LEU A 94 10.52 9.73 -2.79
CA LEU A 94 9.37 8.82 -2.67
C LEU A 94 9.51 7.89 -1.47
N ILE A 95 8.43 7.73 -0.71
CA ILE A 95 8.28 6.74 0.34
C ILE A 95 6.90 6.09 0.26
N CYS A 96 6.83 4.78 0.51
CA CYS A 96 5.53 4.12 0.66
C CYS A 96 5.10 4.13 2.13
N VAL A 97 3.86 4.52 2.36
CA VAL A 97 3.17 4.42 3.65
C VAL A 97 1.90 3.60 3.43
N SER A 98 1.98 2.33 3.71
CA SER A 98 0.90 1.39 3.43
C SER A 98 0.70 0.37 4.54
N GLN A 99 -0.52 -0.12 4.62
CA GLN A 99 -0.94 -1.13 5.58
C GLN A 99 -0.06 -2.39 5.52
N ASN A 100 0.06 -3.07 6.66
CA ASN A 100 0.68 -4.38 6.73
C ASN A 100 -0.17 -5.41 5.96
N ASP A 101 0.47 -6.49 5.54
CA ASP A 101 -0.21 -7.59 4.89
C ASP A 101 -1.19 -8.26 5.87
N GLY A 102 -2.46 -8.24 5.50
CA GLY A 102 -3.54 -8.75 6.34
C GLY A 102 -4.91 -8.29 5.86
N ASN A 103 -5.90 -9.15 6.04
CA ASN A 103 -7.25 -8.91 5.57
C ASN A 103 -8.17 -8.50 6.74
N TYR A 104 -8.93 -7.41 6.56
CA TYR A 104 -9.97 -6.94 7.49
C TYR A 104 -9.53 -6.78 8.95
N THR A 105 -8.30 -6.34 9.15
CA THR A 105 -7.72 -6.00 10.46
C THR A 105 -7.55 -4.49 10.65
N ASN A 106 -8.26 -3.69 9.86
CA ASN A 106 -8.28 -2.24 9.93
C ASN A 106 -8.88 -1.74 11.26
N CYS A 107 -8.56 -0.51 11.61
CA CYS A 107 -9.09 0.10 12.83
C CYS A 107 -10.57 0.46 12.66
N THR A 108 -11.42 -0.08 13.52
CA THR A 108 -12.85 0.22 13.61
C THR A 108 -13.22 1.07 14.84
N CYS A 109 -12.25 1.83 15.42
CA CYS A 109 -12.59 2.80 16.46
C CYS A 109 -13.53 3.88 15.90
N GLU A 110 -14.23 4.57 16.76
CA GLU A 110 -15.29 5.54 16.39
C GLU A 110 -14.84 6.52 15.31
N ASN A 111 -13.65 7.12 15.45
CA ASN A 111 -13.15 8.12 14.52
C ASN A 111 -12.76 7.52 13.16
N CYS A 112 -12.06 6.37 13.12
CA CYS A 112 -11.72 5.70 11.86
C CYS A 112 -12.98 5.24 11.14
N ARG A 113 -13.89 4.59 11.88
CA ARG A 113 -15.15 4.11 11.33
C ARG A 113 -15.99 5.23 10.75
N LYS A 114 -16.09 6.38 11.45
CA LYS A 114 -16.83 7.54 10.95
C LYS A 114 -16.34 8.00 9.58
N ILE A 115 -15.02 8.13 9.41
CA ILE A 115 -14.44 8.50 8.11
C ILE A 115 -14.76 7.45 7.06
N ASP A 116 -14.53 6.17 7.36
CA ASP A 116 -14.73 5.09 6.40
C ASP A 116 -16.21 4.92 6.00
N GLU A 117 -17.15 5.13 6.92
CA GLU A 117 -18.60 5.15 6.63
C GLU A 117 -19.03 6.36 5.79
N GLU A 118 -18.51 7.56 6.09
CA GLU A 118 -18.76 8.76 5.28
C GLU A 118 -18.22 8.61 3.86
N GLU A 119 -17.05 8.00 3.72
CA GLU A 119 -16.39 7.75 2.44
C GLU A 119 -16.92 6.50 1.70
N GLY A 120 -17.69 5.65 2.38
CA GLY A 120 -18.23 4.42 1.82
C GLY A 120 -17.17 3.37 1.45
N ALA A 121 -15.94 3.55 1.93
CA ALA A 121 -14.80 2.67 1.65
C ALA A 121 -13.77 2.71 2.79
N LEU A 122 -13.16 1.56 3.11
CA LEU A 122 -12.12 1.44 4.14
C LEU A 122 -10.77 2.10 3.73
N SER A 123 -10.66 2.58 2.52
CA SER A 123 -9.57 3.45 2.06
C SER A 123 -9.74 4.91 2.52
N GLY A 124 -10.90 5.30 3.03
CA GLY A 124 -11.18 6.67 3.49
C GLY A 124 -10.19 7.14 4.54
N SER A 125 -10.07 6.41 5.64
CA SER A 125 -9.13 6.73 6.71
C SER A 125 -7.66 6.66 6.26
N MET A 126 -7.32 5.78 5.29
CA MET A 126 -5.98 5.69 4.72
C MET A 126 -5.63 6.96 3.93
N ILE A 127 -6.48 7.37 3.00
CA ILE A 127 -6.25 8.58 2.19
C ILE A 127 -6.30 9.84 3.06
N TYR A 128 -7.18 9.89 4.06
CA TYR A 128 -7.17 10.96 5.06
C TYR A 128 -5.80 11.11 5.73
N PHE A 129 -5.22 10.02 6.23
CA PHE A 129 -3.92 10.01 6.88
C PHE A 129 -2.79 10.41 5.92
N LEU A 130 -2.78 9.83 4.72
CA LEU A 130 -1.78 10.13 3.70
C LEU A 130 -1.82 11.58 3.24
N ASN A 131 -3.00 12.15 3.05
CA ASN A 131 -3.13 13.55 2.68
C ASN A 131 -2.54 14.49 3.74
N LYS A 132 -2.67 14.15 5.03
CA LYS A 132 -2.01 14.90 6.09
C LYS A 132 -0.48 14.83 5.99
N LEU A 133 0.08 13.65 5.68
CA LEU A 133 1.52 13.49 5.45
C LEU A 133 1.97 14.26 4.21
N ALA A 134 1.26 14.08 3.10
CA ALA A 134 1.54 14.74 1.83
C ALA A 134 1.50 16.28 1.93
N ALA A 135 0.56 16.81 2.69
CA ALA A 135 0.48 18.25 2.97
C ALA A 135 1.63 18.75 3.86
N ARG A 136 2.12 17.92 4.78
CA ARG A 136 3.25 18.27 5.67
C ARG A 136 4.60 18.26 4.92
N PHE A 137 4.71 17.47 3.86
CA PHE A 137 5.93 17.31 3.04
C PHE A 137 5.62 17.57 1.55
N PRO A 138 5.33 18.80 1.16
CA PRO A 138 4.84 19.13 -0.18
C PRO A 138 5.87 18.89 -1.30
N ASP A 139 7.15 18.79 -0.97
CA ASP A 139 8.27 18.49 -1.87
C ASP A 139 8.62 17.01 -1.94
N LYS A 140 7.86 16.15 -1.24
CA LYS A 140 8.03 14.70 -1.20
C LYS A 140 6.83 13.99 -1.79
N GLU A 141 7.03 12.75 -2.21
CA GLU A 141 6.03 11.89 -2.82
C GLU A 141 5.73 10.71 -1.91
N PHE A 142 4.46 10.35 -1.84
CA PHE A 142 3.96 9.26 -1.02
C PHE A 142 3.27 8.22 -1.88
N ALA A 143 3.57 6.95 -1.67
CA ALA A 143 2.81 5.86 -2.27
C ALA A 143 2.03 5.10 -1.20
N THR A 144 0.90 4.53 -1.59
CA THR A 144 0.12 3.60 -0.77
C THR A 144 -0.48 2.48 -1.58
N LEU A 145 -0.98 1.45 -0.90
CA LEU A 145 -1.67 0.34 -1.53
C LEU A 145 -3.19 0.54 -1.46
N ALA A 146 -3.86 0.40 -2.58
CA ALA A 146 -5.27 0.05 -2.66
C ALA A 146 -5.36 -1.48 -2.79
N TYR A 147 -5.35 -2.17 -1.64
CA TYR A 147 -5.10 -3.60 -1.53
C TYR A 147 -6.05 -4.23 -0.52
N LEU A 148 -6.68 -5.34 -0.90
CA LEU A 148 -7.66 -6.05 -0.09
C LEU A 148 -8.76 -5.08 0.41
N TYR A 149 -8.84 -4.84 1.72
CA TYR A 149 -9.89 -4.00 2.31
C TYR A 149 -9.87 -2.52 1.86
N THR A 150 -8.73 -2.00 1.37
CA THR A 150 -8.63 -0.63 0.84
C THR A 150 -8.76 -0.55 -0.69
N MET A 151 -9.14 -1.62 -1.37
CA MET A 151 -9.21 -1.68 -2.84
C MET A 151 -10.14 -0.60 -3.43
N ASN A 152 -11.29 -0.38 -2.81
CA ASN A 152 -12.28 0.58 -3.32
C ASN A 152 -11.88 2.02 -3.00
N PRO A 153 -12.05 2.97 -3.95
CA PRO A 153 -11.76 4.38 -3.70
C PRO A 153 -12.76 5.01 -2.72
N PRO A 154 -12.32 6.03 -1.95
CA PRO A 154 -13.20 6.83 -1.13
C PRO A 154 -14.09 7.73 -2.00
N LYS A 155 -15.24 8.12 -1.48
CA LYS A 155 -16.28 8.84 -2.21
C LYS A 155 -16.00 10.34 -2.33
N HIS A 156 -15.48 10.97 -1.29
CA HIS A 156 -15.34 12.41 -1.19
C HIS A 156 -13.88 12.87 -1.08
N ILE A 157 -13.05 12.13 -0.33
CA ILE A 157 -11.63 12.45 -0.14
C ILE A 157 -10.86 12.05 -1.40
N LYS A 158 -10.13 13.00 -1.99
CA LYS A 158 -9.22 12.74 -3.11
C LYS A 158 -7.77 12.71 -2.64
N PRO A 159 -6.94 11.81 -3.17
CA PRO A 159 -5.49 11.86 -2.95
C PRO A 159 -4.92 13.21 -3.39
N LEU A 160 -3.98 13.76 -2.61
CA LEU A 160 -3.25 14.96 -3.03
C LEU A 160 -2.33 14.64 -4.22
N PRO A 161 -1.91 15.64 -5.02
CA PRO A 161 -1.11 15.44 -6.25
C PRO A 161 0.22 14.72 -6.03
N ASN A 162 0.76 14.72 -4.81
CA ASN A 162 1.97 14.01 -4.43
C ASN A 162 1.70 12.66 -3.75
N VAL A 163 0.50 12.11 -3.92
CA VAL A 163 0.11 10.77 -3.46
C VAL A 163 -0.14 9.86 -4.66
N THR A 164 0.59 8.75 -4.72
CA THR A 164 0.41 7.67 -5.70
C THR A 164 -0.34 6.52 -5.07
N VAL A 165 -1.40 6.05 -5.72
CA VAL A 165 -2.17 4.88 -5.31
C VAL A 165 -1.75 3.69 -6.16
N MET A 166 -1.32 2.60 -5.51
CA MET A 166 -1.01 1.33 -6.17
C MET A 166 -2.18 0.37 -5.98
N LEU A 167 -2.99 0.22 -7.02
CA LEU A 167 -4.15 -0.67 -7.02
C LEU A 167 -3.72 -2.10 -7.36
N CYS A 168 -4.01 -3.04 -6.46
CA CYS A 168 -3.59 -4.43 -6.55
C CYS A 168 -4.76 -5.32 -6.96
N ASP A 169 -4.52 -6.24 -7.90
CA ASP A 169 -5.52 -7.19 -8.41
C ASP A 169 -5.39 -8.60 -7.83
N ILE A 170 -4.79 -8.73 -6.64
CA ILE A 170 -4.47 -10.04 -6.03
C ILE A 170 -5.66 -11.01 -5.97
N ASP A 171 -6.87 -10.49 -5.71
CA ASP A 171 -8.09 -11.30 -5.59
C ASP A 171 -8.76 -11.58 -6.95
N CYS A 172 -8.18 -11.10 -8.06
CA CYS A 172 -8.74 -11.35 -9.38
C CYS A 172 -8.45 -12.77 -9.85
N GLU A 173 -9.45 -13.35 -10.46
CA GLU A 173 -9.31 -14.56 -11.25
C GLU A 173 -8.51 -14.24 -12.52
N ARG A 174 -7.42 -14.96 -12.77
CA ARG A 174 -6.46 -14.70 -13.85
C ARG A 174 -6.46 -15.78 -14.94
N GLU A 175 -7.48 -16.61 -14.98
CA GLU A 175 -7.67 -17.62 -16.02
C GLU A 175 -8.29 -17.00 -17.29
N VAL A 176 -9.07 -15.95 -17.09
CA VAL A 176 -9.74 -15.19 -18.16
C VAL A 176 -9.51 -13.69 -17.95
N SER A 177 -9.81 -12.89 -18.99
CA SER A 177 -9.70 -11.42 -18.92
C SER A 177 -10.48 -10.83 -17.73
N LEU A 178 -9.99 -9.71 -17.17
CA LEU A 178 -10.62 -8.98 -16.07
C LEU A 178 -12.08 -8.58 -16.38
N THR A 179 -12.43 -8.41 -17.64
CA THR A 179 -13.79 -8.07 -18.06
C THR A 179 -14.75 -9.28 -18.06
N GLU A 180 -14.23 -10.50 -18.07
CA GLU A 180 -15.00 -11.72 -18.27
C GLU A 180 -15.43 -12.41 -16.96
N ASN A 181 -14.80 -12.06 -15.83
CA ASN A 181 -15.10 -12.65 -14.53
C ASN A 181 -15.61 -11.62 -13.50
N ALA A 182 -16.18 -12.10 -12.37
CA ALA A 182 -16.80 -11.24 -11.37
C ALA A 182 -15.77 -10.42 -10.58
N SER A 183 -14.63 -11.04 -10.19
CA SER A 183 -13.57 -10.37 -9.42
C SER A 183 -12.87 -9.32 -10.27
N GLY A 184 -12.60 -9.62 -11.54
CA GLY A 184 -12.06 -8.67 -12.50
C GLY A 184 -12.97 -7.46 -12.71
N ARG A 185 -14.28 -7.66 -12.85
CA ARG A 185 -15.22 -6.53 -12.94
C ARG A 185 -15.26 -5.66 -11.69
N GLN A 186 -15.06 -6.24 -10.49
CA GLN A 186 -14.90 -5.45 -9.26
C GLN A 186 -13.62 -4.61 -9.28
N PHE A 187 -12.52 -5.21 -9.71
CA PHE A 187 -11.26 -4.51 -9.88
C PHE A 187 -11.38 -3.37 -10.91
N MET A 188 -11.97 -3.63 -12.07
CA MET A 188 -12.17 -2.61 -13.11
C MET A 188 -13.04 -1.45 -12.60
N LYS A 189 -14.06 -1.71 -11.79
CA LYS A 189 -14.85 -0.67 -11.13
C LYS A 189 -14.00 0.14 -10.14
N ALA A 190 -13.14 -0.51 -9.37
CA ALA A 190 -12.22 0.19 -8.47
C ALA A 190 -11.20 1.03 -9.26
N LEU A 191 -10.64 0.49 -10.34
CA LEU A 191 -9.73 1.19 -11.24
C LEU A 191 -10.35 2.45 -11.83
N GLU A 192 -11.57 2.33 -12.36
CA GLU A 192 -12.34 3.47 -12.87
C GLU A 192 -12.57 4.51 -11.78
N GLY A 193 -13.01 4.09 -10.59
CA GLY A 193 -13.25 5.00 -9.48
C GLY A 193 -11.97 5.72 -9.01
N TRP A 194 -10.84 5.02 -8.89
CA TRP A 194 -9.55 5.64 -8.55
C TRP A 194 -9.08 6.60 -9.64
N SER A 195 -9.23 6.26 -10.93
CA SER A 195 -8.84 7.13 -12.04
C SER A 195 -9.59 8.46 -12.10
N GLN A 196 -10.79 8.53 -11.51
CA GLN A 196 -11.57 9.76 -11.42
C GLN A 196 -11.11 10.71 -10.31
N ILE A 197 -10.36 10.21 -9.33
CA ILE A 197 -9.99 10.99 -8.14
C ILE A 197 -8.48 11.10 -7.92
N SER A 198 -7.66 10.36 -8.66
CA SER A 198 -6.20 10.35 -8.53
C SER A 198 -5.54 10.48 -9.90
N ASP A 199 -4.61 11.43 -10.02
CA ASP A 199 -3.77 11.60 -11.21
C ASP A 199 -2.59 10.63 -11.24
N ASN A 200 -2.24 10.06 -10.09
CA ASN A 200 -1.11 9.15 -9.90
C ASN A 200 -1.62 7.76 -9.48
N LEU A 201 -1.92 6.95 -10.47
CA LEU A 201 -2.42 5.59 -10.27
C LEU A 201 -1.44 4.59 -10.89
N PHE A 202 -1.09 3.57 -10.13
CA PHE A 202 -0.25 2.46 -10.54
C PHE A 202 -1.01 1.14 -10.34
N VAL A 203 -1.00 0.26 -11.33
CA VAL A 203 -1.59 -1.07 -11.22
C VAL A 203 -0.51 -2.07 -10.85
N TRP A 204 -0.77 -2.85 -9.80
CA TRP A 204 0.04 -3.98 -9.41
C TRP A 204 -0.65 -5.27 -9.84
N ASP A 205 -0.20 -5.80 -10.97
CA ASP A 205 -0.66 -7.08 -11.50
C ASP A 205 0.24 -8.23 -11.00
N TYR A 206 -0.32 -9.42 -10.92
CA TYR A 206 0.33 -10.62 -10.41
C TYR A 206 0.50 -11.66 -11.52
N GLY A 207 1.70 -11.82 -12.01
CA GLY A 207 2.08 -12.85 -12.98
C GLY A 207 2.84 -14.03 -12.36
N ILE A 208 2.55 -14.36 -11.08
CA ILE A 208 3.32 -15.35 -10.32
C ILE A 208 2.40 -16.40 -9.69
N ASN A 209 2.87 -17.66 -9.67
CA ASN A 209 2.23 -18.73 -8.93
C ASN A 209 2.74 -18.75 -7.48
N PHE A 210 1.93 -18.32 -6.53
CA PHE A 210 2.30 -18.27 -5.11
C PHE A 210 2.43 -19.65 -4.46
N ASP A 211 1.76 -20.67 -4.99
CA ASP A 211 1.88 -22.06 -4.48
C ASP A 211 3.17 -22.72 -4.96
N ASN A 212 3.70 -22.31 -6.10
CA ASN A 212 4.94 -22.84 -6.66
C ASN A 212 5.65 -21.80 -7.52
N TYR A 213 6.59 -21.08 -6.94
CA TYR A 213 7.35 -20.02 -7.63
C TYR A 213 8.19 -20.50 -8.83
N LEU A 214 8.44 -21.81 -8.96
CA LEU A 214 9.16 -22.38 -10.08
C LEU A 214 8.25 -22.80 -11.24
N SER A 215 6.95 -22.86 -11.02
CA SER A 215 5.97 -23.13 -12.06
C SER A 215 5.58 -21.85 -12.77
N PRO A 216 5.52 -21.86 -14.12
CA PRO A 216 4.96 -20.74 -14.86
C PRO A 216 3.51 -20.47 -14.41
N PHE A 217 3.16 -19.20 -14.31
CA PHE A 217 1.77 -18.79 -14.12
C PHE A 217 1.12 -18.67 -15.50
N PRO A 218 0.05 -19.40 -15.81
CA PRO A 218 -0.44 -19.54 -17.18
C PRO A 218 -1.41 -18.42 -17.59
N ASN A 219 -1.02 -17.16 -17.40
CA ASN A 219 -1.86 -16.00 -17.70
C ASN A 219 -1.39 -15.12 -18.86
N PHE A 220 -0.37 -15.56 -19.63
CA PHE A 220 0.15 -14.76 -20.74
C PHE A 220 -0.87 -14.47 -21.84
N HIS A 221 -1.85 -15.34 -22.02
CA HIS A 221 -2.89 -15.19 -23.03
C HIS A 221 -3.89 -14.07 -22.75
N ILE A 222 -3.98 -13.60 -21.48
CA ILE A 222 -4.90 -12.52 -21.09
C ILE A 222 -4.21 -11.15 -20.96
N LEU A 223 -2.87 -11.08 -20.99
CA LEU A 223 -2.13 -9.84 -20.73
C LEU A 223 -2.42 -8.75 -21.77
N GLN A 224 -2.79 -9.12 -22.98
CA GLN A 224 -3.15 -8.16 -24.03
C GLN A 224 -4.56 -7.63 -23.84
N ASP A 225 -5.46 -8.43 -23.25
CA ASP A 225 -6.87 -8.09 -23.07
C ASP A 225 -7.12 -7.29 -21.78
N ASN A 226 -6.18 -7.37 -20.82
CA ASN A 226 -6.17 -6.61 -19.58
C ASN A 226 -5.45 -5.27 -19.76
#